data_74f67bb63da416ab3ce3423073d34bcf
#
_entry.id   74f67bb63da416ab3ce3423073d34bcf
#
_cell.length_a   1.000
_cell.length_b   1.000
_cell.length_c   1.000
_cell.angle_alpha   90.00
_cell.angle_beta   90.00
_cell.angle_gamma   90.00
#
_symmetry.space_group_name_H-M   'P 1'
#
loop_
_entity.id
_entity.type
_entity.pdbx_description
1 polymer ?
#
loop_
_entity_poly.entity_id
_entity_poly.type
_entity_poly.pdbx_seq_one_letter_code
_entity_poly.pdbx_strand_id
1 'polypeptide(L)'
;MNDKDKEYDEFLEIYDKGNGNRPTQRQSAPQTRTTTRPGRYLSPKRMSAKKRKARQRKIAVVSVLALAVLVLIIVLICKSCAGGNYDNADLSGVWHYDQYTEYEFDGEGKGCMCLDGSNHFEFTYKAEDGTLYLDFALDYVTDCQYTYTIDGDKLTLIGGKGTAEVGKVYELVKIQ
;
A
#
# COMPACT_ATOMS: atom_id res chain seq x y z
N MET A 1 21.79 -2.72 33.21
CA MET A 1 20.90 -3.75 32.71
C MET A 1 19.63 -3.03 32.33
N ASN A 2 19.35 -2.90 31.06
CA ASN A 2 18.37 -1.93 30.51
C ASN A 2 17.00 -2.59 30.49
N ASP A 3 15.94 -1.83 30.80
CA ASP A 3 14.56 -2.37 30.91
C ASP A 3 14.04 -3.05 29.62
N LYS A 4 14.67 -2.78 28.49
CA LYS A 4 14.35 -3.43 27.21
C LYS A 4 14.78 -4.92 27.11
N ASP A 5 15.76 -5.32 27.90
CA ASP A 5 16.24 -6.71 27.88
C ASP A 5 15.29 -7.65 28.66
N LYS A 6 14.50 -7.10 29.59
CA LYS A 6 13.48 -7.87 30.35
C LYS A 6 12.23 -8.15 29.51
N GLU A 7 11.85 -7.24 28.62
CA GLU A 7 10.66 -7.39 27.78
C GLU A 7 10.85 -8.46 26.71
N TYR A 8 12.10 -8.68 26.23
CA TYR A 8 12.43 -9.71 25.25
C TYR A 8 12.44 -11.14 25.87
N ASP A 9 12.88 -11.25 27.11
CA ASP A 9 12.92 -12.56 27.79
C ASP A 9 11.51 -13.07 28.14
N GLU A 10 10.59 -12.16 28.50
CA GLU A 10 9.19 -12.50 28.79
C GLU A 10 8.43 -12.96 27.53
N PHE A 11 8.78 -12.43 26.36
CA PHE A 11 8.18 -12.82 25.07
C PHE A 11 8.61 -14.22 24.63
N LEU A 12 9.84 -14.61 24.90
CA LEU A 12 10.36 -15.94 24.55
C LEU A 12 9.79 -17.06 25.42
N GLU A 13 9.50 -16.76 26.70
CA GLU A 13 8.87 -17.77 27.62
C GLU A 13 7.42 -18.11 27.23
N ILE A 14 6.69 -17.19 26.62
CA ILE A 14 5.32 -17.42 26.13
C ILE A 14 5.31 -18.31 24.90
N TYR A 15 6.34 -18.22 24.05
CA TYR A 15 6.42 -19.01 22.81
C TYR A 15 6.76 -20.47 23.03
N ASP A 16 7.54 -20.78 24.08
CA ASP A 16 8.00 -22.15 24.36
C ASP A 16 6.95 -22.98 25.12
N LYS A 17 5.99 -22.34 25.82
CA LYS A 17 4.89 -23.02 26.53
C LYS A 17 3.75 -23.52 25.62
N GLY A 18 3.72 -23.10 24.36
CA GLY A 18 2.65 -23.44 23.41
C GLY A 18 2.84 -24.73 22.59
N ASN A 19 4.04 -25.34 22.60
CA ASN A 19 4.38 -26.40 21.66
C ASN A 19 4.69 -27.79 22.27
N GLY A 20 4.29 -28.02 23.50
CA GLY A 20 4.56 -29.26 24.19
C GLY A 20 3.32 -30.00 24.65
N ASN A 21 2.57 -30.68 23.74
CA ASN A 21 1.74 -31.84 24.15
C ASN A 21 1.26 -32.62 22.92
N ARG A 22 2.01 -33.63 22.55
CA ARG A 22 1.49 -34.82 21.83
C ARG A 22 1.51 -36.00 22.77
N PRO A 23 0.40 -36.56 23.18
CA PRO A 23 0.38 -37.87 23.82
C PRO A 23 0.34 -38.95 22.74
N THR A 24 1.40 -39.76 22.75
CA THR A 24 1.44 -41.08 22.14
C THR A 24 0.58 -42.02 22.97
N GLN A 25 -0.53 -42.47 22.45
CA GLN A 25 -1.24 -43.61 23.04
C GLN A 25 -1.39 -44.73 22.02
N ARG A 26 -0.51 -45.72 22.17
CA ARG A 26 -0.62 -47.06 21.63
C ARG A 26 -1.61 -47.81 22.50
N GLN A 27 -2.73 -48.23 21.98
CA GLN A 27 -3.53 -49.30 22.59
C GLN A 27 -3.87 -50.34 21.55
N SER A 28 -3.48 -51.55 21.95
CA SER A 28 -3.64 -52.85 21.31
C SER A 28 -5.11 -53.28 21.25
N ALA A 29 -5.43 -53.93 20.13
CA ALA A 29 -6.73 -54.48 19.80
C ALA A 29 -7.14 -55.67 20.69
N PRO A 30 -8.43 -56.00 20.69
CA PRO A 30 -8.85 -57.40 20.63
C PRO A 30 -9.60 -57.68 19.32
N GLN A 31 -9.20 -58.78 18.70
CA GLN A 31 -9.84 -59.38 17.55
C GLN A 31 -11.22 -59.91 17.92
N THR A 32 -12.26 -59.42 17.26
CA THR A 32 -13.54 -60.15 17.22
C THR A 32 -13.82 -60.54 15.78
N ARG A 33 -13.76 -61.87 15.52
CA ARG A 33 -14.20 -62.49 14.28
C ARG A 33 -15.71 -62.34 14.17
N THR A 34 -16.18 -61.58 13.18
CA THR A 34 -17.54 -61.69 12.67
C THR A 34 -17.48 -61.89 11.17
N THR A 35 -17.87 -63.10 10.79
CA THR A 35 -18.17 -63.50 9.41
C THR A 35 -19.36 -62.68 8.91
N THR A 36 -19.15 -61.80 7.92
CA THR A 36 -20.26 -61.17 7.21
C THR A 36 -19.97 -61.21 5.71
N ARG A 37 -20.95 -61.70 4.96
CA ARG A 37 -21.09 -61.87 3.52
C ARG A 37 -20.33 -60.84 2.66
N PRO A 38 -19.82 -61.22 1.46
CA PRO A 38 -19.21 -60.31 0.53
C PRO A 38 -20.27 -59.39 -0.11
N GLY A 39 -20.38 -58.19 0.40
CA GLY A 39 -21.11 -57.10 -0.27
C GLY A 39 -20.40 -56.75 -1.56
N ARG A 40 -21.17 -56.77 -2.65
CA ARG A 40 -20.75 -56.31 -3.99
C ARG A 40 -20.24 -54.85 -3.91
N TYR A 41 -18.93 -54.69 -3.85
CA TYR A 41 -18.33 -53.34 -4.01
C TYR A 41 -18.57 -52.89 -5.45
N LEU A 42 -19.48 -51.93 -5.60
CA LEU A 42 -19.59 -51.15 -6.82
C LEU A 42 -18.31 -50.34 -6.95
N SER A 43 -17.41 -50.77 -7.84
CA SER A 43 -16.21 -50.01 -8.15
C SER A 43 -16.58 -48.59 -8.66
N PRO A 44 -15.96 -47.53 -8.10
CA PRO A 44 -16.22 -46.16 -8.59
C PRO A 44 -15.82 -46.10 -10.08
N LYS A 45 -16.77 -45.72 -10.93
CA LYS A 45 -16.57 -45.52 -12.35
C LYS A 45 -15.35 -44.58 -12.57
N ARG A 46 -14.21 -45.16 -12.96
CA ARG A 46 -13.01 -44.39 -13.35
C ARG A 46 -13.36 -43.49 -14.49
N MET A 47 -13.54 -42.19 -14.20
CA MET A 47 -13.68 -41.15 -15.23
C MET A 47 -12.44 -41.20 -16.13
N SER A 48 -12.63 -41.33 -17.44
CA SER A 48 -11.54 -41.45 -18.41
C SER A 48 -10.56 -40.28 -18.30
N ALA A 49 -9.26 -40.56 -18.35
CA ALA A 49 -8.17 -39.61 -18.23
C ALA A 49 -8.29 -38.40 -19.23
N LYS A 50 -8.94 -38.65 -20.39
CA LYS A 50 -9.24 -37.60 -21.38
C LYS A 50 -10.17 -36.48 -20.84
N LYS A 51 -11.21 -36.82 -20.06
CA LYS A 51 -12.13 -35.81 -19.47
C LYS A 51 -11.44 -34.98 -18.38
N ARG A 52 -10.50 -35.57 -17.63
CA ARG A 52 -9.74 -34.84 -16.60
C ARG A 52 -8.79 -33.81 -17.19
N LYS A 53 -8.07 -34.14 -18.30
CA LYS A 53 -7.16 -33.22 -18.99
C LYS A 53 -7.90 -32.03 -19.63
N ALA A 54 -9.09 -32.25 -20.20
CA ALA A 54 -9.89 -31.19 -20.79
C ALA A 54 -10.44 -30.21 -19.71
N ARG A 55 -10.82 -30.72 -18.53
CA ARG A 55 -11.30 -29.88 -17.40
C ARG A 55 -10.14 -29.10 -16.79
N GLN A 56 -8.97 -29.68 -16.64
CA GLN A 56 -7.78 -28.97 -16.12
C GLN A 56 -7.33 -27.84 -17.06
N ARG A 57 -7.39 -28.06 -18.40
CA ARG A 57 -7.07 -26.99 -19.38
C ARG A 57 -8.05 -25.83 -19.31
N LYS A 58 -9.35 -26.06 -19.12
CA LYS A 58 -10.35 -25.02 -18.97
C LYS A 58 -10.14 -24.21 -17.68
N ILE A 59 -9.82 -24.87 -16.58
CA ILE A 59 -9.53 -24.22 -15.29
C ILE A 59 -8.26 -23.37 -15.42
N ALA A 60 -7.20 -23.86 -16.06
CA ALA A 60 -5.96 -23.12 -16.28
C ALA A 60 -6.20 -21.85 -17.13
N VAL A 61 -6.99 -21.95 -18.20
CA VAL A 61 -7.31 -20.79 -19.06
C VAL A 61 -8.13 -19.75 -18.29
N VAL A 62 -9.13 -20.17 -17.51
CA VAL A 62 -9.95 -19.27 -16.71
C VAL A 62 -9.12 -18.56 -15.63
N SER A 63 -8.17 -19.27 -15.00
CA SER A 63 -7.31 -18.66 -13.96
C SER A 63 -6.33 -17.64 -14.57
N VAL A 64 -5.77 -17.90 -15.75
CA VAL A 64 -4.90 -16.94 -16.46
C VAL A 64 -5.69 -15.69 -16.87
N LEU A 65 -6.91 -15.87 -17.36
CA LEU A 65 -7.79 -14.75 -17.73
C LEU A 65 -8.18 -13.90 -16.50
N ALA A 66 -8.51 -14.54 -15.39
CA ALA A 66 -8.82 -13.86 -14.14
C ALA A 66 -7.62 -13.06 -13.60
N LEU A 67 -6.41 -13.62 -13.71
CA LEU A 67 -5.18 -12.96 -13.29
C LEU A 67 -4.86 -11.76 -14.20
N ALA A 68 -5.07 -11.90 -15.51
CA ALA A 68 -4.91 -10.80 -16.47
C ALA A 68 -5.89 -9.65 -16.22
N VAL A 69 -7.16 -9.96 -15.91
CA VAL A 69 -8.16 -8.95 -15.53
C VAL A 69 -7.79 -8.26 -14.22
N LEU A 70 -7.32 -9.02 -13.23
CA LEU A 70 -6.88 -8.45 -11.95
C LEU A 70 -5.68 -7.50 -12.13
N VAL A 71 -4.69 -7.87 -12.94
CA VAL A 71 -3.55 -7.01 -13.28
C VAL A 71 -4.02 -5.74 -14.00
N LEU A 72 -4.97 -5.88 -14.93
CA LEU A 72 -5.53 -4.74 -15.67
C LEU A 72 -6.29 -3.79 -14.73
N ILE A 73 -7.04 -4.31 -13.77
CA ILE A 73 -7.72 -3.52 -12.73
C ILE A 73 -6.69 -2.79 -11.85
N ILE A 74 -5.63 -3.48 -11.43
CA ILE A 74 -4.54 -2.87 -10.64
C ILE A 74 -3.88 -1.73 -11.43
N VAL A 75 -3.58 -1.94 -12.72
CA VAL A 75 -2.99 -0.92 -13.59
C VAL A 75 -3.95 0.28 -13.78
N LEU A 76 -5.25 0.04 -13.90
CA LEU A 76 -6.25 1.11 -13.98
C LEU A 76 -6.36 1.88 -12.68
N ILE A 77 -6.35 1.20 -11.52
CA ILE A 77 -6.35 1.84 -10.20
C ILE A 77 -5.05 2.64 -10.00
N CYS A 78 -3.89 2.07 -10.34
CA CYS A 78 -2.62 2.79 -10.26
C CYS A 78 -2.57 4.01 -11.21
N LYS A 79 -3.20 3.95 -12.39
CA LYS A 79 -3.32 5.12 -13.27
C LYS A 79 -4.31 6.17 -12.74
N SER A 80 -5.33 5.76 -12.00
CA SER A 80 -6.26 6.69 -11.33
C SER A 80 -5.68 7.31 -10.07
N CYS A 81 -4.70 6.63 -9.44
CA CYS A 81 -3.95 7.14 -8.29
C CYS A 81 -2.61 7.79 -8.68
N ALA A 82 -2.13 7.58 -9.94
CA ALA A 82 -1.01 8.32 -10.48
C ALA A 82 -1.55 9.69 -10.89
N GLY A 83 -1.18 10.71 -10.10
CA GLY A 83 -1.61 12.09 -10.16
C GLY A 83 -2.11 12.51 -11.54
N GLY A 84 -3.26 13.17 -11.56
CA GLY A 84 -3.75 13.79 -12.79
C GLY A 84 -2.62 14.58 -13.44
N ASN A 85 -2.67 14.73 -14.75
CA ASN A 85 -1.75 15.63 -15.46
C ASN A 85 -2.13 17.07 -15.11
N TYR A 86 -1.87 17.45 -13.85
CA TYR A 86 -2.05 18.82 -13.39
C TYR A 86 -0.83 19.63 -13.83
N ASP A 87 -1.05 20.87 -14.20
CA ASP A 87 0.00 21.83 -14.53
C ASP A 87 0.13 22.89 -13.43
N ASN A 88 0.99 23.88 -13.64
CA ASN A 88 1.18 24.96 -12.69
C ASN A 88 -0.11 25.74 -12.40
N ALA A 89 -1.00 25.87 -13.39
CA ALA A 89 -2.24 26.64 -13.25
C ALA A 89 -3.22 25.98 -12.27
N ASP A 90 -3.23 24.66 -12.19
CA ASP A 90 -4.11 23.92 -11.26
C ASP A 90 -3.74 24.18 -9.79
N LEU A 91 -2.48 24.49 -9.52
CA LEU A 91 -1.99 24.83 -8.17
C LEU A 91 -2.32 26.26 -7.75
N SER A 92 -2.66 27.15 -8.68
CA SER A 92 -2.89 28.58 -8.41
C SER A 92 -3.79 28.82 -7.20
N GLY A 93 -3.37 29.74 -6.32
CA GLY A 93 -4.10 30.16 -5.13
C GLY A 93 -3.32 29.95 -3.84
N VAL A 94 -4.00 30.16 -2.72
CA VAL A 94 -3.43 30.02 -1.37
C VAL A 94 -3.91 28.72 -0.73
N TRP A 95 -2.98 27.96 -0.19
CA TRP A 95 -3.20 26.66 0.40
C TRP A 95 -2.69 26.63 1.83
N HIS A 96 -3.57 26.40 2.79
CA HIS A 96 -3.22 26.27 4.21
C HIS A 96 -2.87 24.82 4.56
N TYR A 97 -1.69 24.62 5.14
CA TYR A 97 -1.31 23.35 5.73
C TYR A 97 -1.78 23.26 7.19
N ASP A 98 -1.49 24.31 7.98
CA ASP A 98 -1.90 24.44 9.36
C ASP A 98 -2.10 25.94 9.71
N GLN A 99 -2.32 26.27 10.98
CA GLN A 99 -2.54 27.66 11.42
C GLN A 99 -1.32 28.57 11.25
N TYR A 100 -0.15 28.01 10.91
CA TYR A 100 1.13 28.74 10.82
C TYR A 100 1.76 28.68 9.43
N THR A 101 1.32 27.76 8.57
CA THR A 101 2.00 27.46 7.30
C THR A 101 1.03 27.60 6.14
N GLU A 102 1.35 28.49 5.23
CA GLU A 102 0.62 28.75 3.99
C GLU A 102 1.55 28.62 2.79
N TYR A 103 1.01 28.11 1.69
CA TYR A 103 1.67 28.11 0.39
C TYR A 103 0.83 28.93 -0.59
N GLU A 104 1.43 29.92 -1.21
CA GLU A 104 0.83 30.68 -2.30
C GLU A 104 1.50 30.30 -3.61
N PHE A 105 0.69 29.97 -4.62
CA PHE A 105 1.13 29.66 -5.98
C PHE A 105 0.47 30.63 -6.96
N ASP A 106 1.24 31.25 -7.85
CA ASP A 106 0.72 32.21 -8.83
C ASP A 106 0.07 31.56 -10.07
N GLY A 107 0.25 30.25 -10.26
CA GLY A 107 -0.19 29.51 -11.44
C GLY A 107 0.79 29.58 -12.61
N GLU A 108 1.85 30.37 -12.53
CA GLU A 108 2.83 30.65 -13.60
C GLU A 108 4.22 30.08 -13.28
N GLY A 109 4.41 29.52 -12.09
CA GLY A 109 5.66 28.89 -11.65
C GLY A 109 6.41 29.66 -10.58
N LYS A 110 5.78 30.64 -9.91
CA LYS A 110 6.31 31.32 -8.74
C LYS A 110 5.38 31.17 -7.56
N GLY A 111 5.96 31.11 -6.38
CA GLY A 111 5.19 31.00 -5.16
C GLY A 111 5.95 31.46 -3.93
N CYS A 112 5.25 31.40 -2.80
CA CYS A 112 5.78 31.76 -1.50
C CYS A 112 5.29 30.76 -0.45
N MET A 113 6.17 30.31 0.42
CA MET A 113 5.81 29.64 1.65
C MET A 113 5.86 30.65 2.79
N CYS A 114 4.73 30.90 3.43
CA CYS A 114 4.60 31.85 4.53
C CYS A 114 4.52 31.06 5.85
N LEU A 115 5.41 31.39 6.80
CA LEU A 115 5.41 30.83 8.14
C LEU A 115 5.07 31.92 9.15
N ASP A 116 4.13 31.63 10.05
CA ASP A 116 3.69 32.56 11.14
C ASP A 116 3.25 33.94 10.64
N GLY A 117 2.79 34.03 9.38
CA GLY A 117 2.35 35.29 8.77
C GLY A 117 3.44 36.36 8.58
N SER A 118 4.71 36.06 8.88
CA SER A 118 5.81 37.05 8.83
C SER A 118 7.06 36.57 8.11
N ASN A 119 7.32 35.28 8.06
CA ASN A 119 8.47 34.72 7.38
C ASN A 119 8.06 34.24 6.00
N HIS A 120 8.59 34.88 4.94
CA HIS A 120 8.26 34.58 3.56
C HIS A 120 9.47 33.93 2.87
N PHE A 121 9.24 32.75 2.29
CA PHE A 121 10.23 32.00 1.54
C PHE A 121 9.76 31.89 0.09
N GLU A 122 10.26 32.80 -0.75
CA GLU A 122 9.96 32.79 -2.17
C GLU A 122 10.59 31.57 -2.84
N PHE A 123 9.88 30.99 -3.80
CA PHE A 123 10.35 29.87 -4.60
C PHE A 123 9.85 29.97 -6.05
N THR A 124 10.58 29.35 -6.95
CA THR A 124 10.02 28.95 -8.24
C THR A 124 9.56 27.50 -8.16
N TYR A 125 8.53 27.17 -8.93
CA TYR A 125 8.03 25.80 -8.94
C TYR A 125 7.71 25.28 -10.33
N LYS A 126 7.77 23.96 -10.48
CA LYS A 126 7.36 23.24 -11.68
C LYS A 126 6.53 22.05 -11.27
N ALA A 127 5.32 21.96 -11.84
CA ALA A 127 4.44 20.81 -11.72
C ALA A 127 4.50 19.99 -13.01
N GLU A 128 4.97 18.75 -12.92
CA GLU A 128 5.16 17.88 -14.08
C GLU A 128 4.98 16.41 -13.67
N ASP A 129 4.15 15.68 -14.40
CA ASP A 129 3.91 14.24 -14.20
C ASP A 129 3.58 13.85 -12.74
N GLY A 130 2.78 14.67 -12.05
CA GLY A 130 2.39 14.43 -10.66
C GLY A 130 3.49 14.71 -9.64
N THR A 131 4.59 15.33 -10.08
CA THR A 131 5.69 15.78 -9.22
C THR A 131 5.72 17.32 -9.19
N LEU A 132 5.79 17.86 -8.00
CA LEU A 132 5.97 19.28 -7.73
C LEU A 132 7.42 19.51 -7.27
N TYR A 133 8.14 20.33 -8.01
CA TYR A 133 9.51 20.77 -7.70
C TYR A 133 9.44 22.18 -7.15
N LEU A 134 10.04 22.43 -5.98
CA LEU A 134 10.20 23.76 -5.40
C LEU A 134 11.69 24.09 -5.34
N ASP A 135 12.05 25.24 -5.91
CA ASP A 135 13.40 25.80 -5.94
C ASP A 135 13.36 27.13 -5.18
N PHE A 136 13.89 27.14 -3.96
CA PHE A 136 13.82 28.28 -3.05
C PHE A 136 14.86 29.33 -3.41
N ALA A 137 14.47 30.58 -3.36
CA ALA A 137 15.35 31.72 -3.66
C ALA A 137 16.47 31.93 -2.64
N LEU A 138 16.41 31.27 -1.48
CA LEU A 138 17.36 31.43 -0.38
C LEU A 138 18.29 30.22 -0.30
N ASP A 139 19.58 30.42 -0.48
CA ASP A 139 20.60 29.36 -0.53
C ASP A 139 20.66 28.43 0.71
N TYR A 140 20.11 28.88 1.83
CA TYR A 140 20.07 28.08 3.07
C TYR A 140 18.79 27.25 3.22
N VAL A 141 17.83 27.40 2.29
CA VAL A 141 16.61 26.59 2.23
C VAL A 141 16.81 25.52 1.15
N THR A 142 16.62 24.29 1.51
CA THR A 142 16.84 23.18 0.58
C THR A 142 15.68 23.05 -0.40
N ASP A 143 16.01 22.97 -1.70
CA ASP A 143 15.04 22.64 -2.74
C ASP A 143 14.43 21.28 -2.51
N CYS A 144 13.15 21.15 -2.78
CA CYS A 144 12.44 19.94 -2.47
C CYS A 144 11.48 19.49 -3.58
N GLN A 145 11.16 18.23 -3.52
CA GLN A 145 10.25 17.56 -4.42
C GLN A 145 9.09 16.95 -3.63
N TYR A 146 7.89 17.03 -4.19
CA TYR A 146 6.71 16.35 -3.66
C TYR A 146 6.02 15.59 -4.78
N THR A 147 5.50 14.41 -4.49
CA THR A 147 4.41 13.86 -5.29
C THR A 147 3.13 14.56 -4.84
N TYR A 148 2.29 15.01 -5.76
CA TYR A 148 1.11 15.77 -5.39
C TYR A 148 -0.16 15.28 -6.08
N THR A 149 -1.30 15.54 -5.45
CA THR A 149 -2.64 15.34 -6.02
C THR A 149 -3.55 16.47 -5.57
N ILE A 150 -4.44 16.91 -6.48
CA ILE A 150 -5.47 17.91 -6.20
C ILE A 150 -6.83 17.25 -6.31
N ASP A 151 -7.68 17.46 -5.30
CA ASP A 151 -9.06 17.01 -5.29
C ASP A 151 -9.95 18.17 -4.78
N GLY A 152 -10.48 18.95 -5.72
CA GLY A 152 -11.20 20.18 -5.42
C GLY A 152 -10.34 21.19 -4.67
N ASP A 153 -10.75 21.53 -3.46
CA ASP A 153 -10.04 22.46 -2.57
C ASP A 153 -8.99 21.79 -1.68
N LYS A 154 -8.65 20.52 -1.94
CA LYS A 154 -7.65 19.75 -1.19
C LYS A 154 -6.43 19.48 -2.05
N LEU A 155 -5.25 19.89 -1.57
CA LEU A 155 -3.94 19.56 -2.12
C LEU A 155 -3.24 18.61 -1.17
N THR A 156 -2.88 17.43 -1.67
CA THR A 156 -2.08 16.46 -0.91
C THR A 156 -0.66 16.45 -1.47
N LEU A 157 0.32 16.68 -0.61
CA LEU A 157 1.75 16.61 -0.93
C LEU A 157 2.37 15.43 -0.19
N ILE A 158 3.18 14.63 -0.88
CA ILE A 158 3.96 13.55 -0.28
C ILE A 158 5.43 13.89 -0.43
N GLY A 159 6.12 14.04 0.70
CA GLY A 159 7.52 14.44 0.76
C GLY A 159 8.44 13.50 -0.01
N GLY A 160 9.27 14.08 -0.89
CA GLY A 160 10.29 13.40 -1.67
C GLY A 160 11.69 13.91 -1.33
N LYS A 161 12.55 13.99 -2.33
CA LYS A 161 13.93 14.48 -2.17
C LYS A 161 13.95 15.92 -1.67
N GLY A 162 14.83 16.21 -0.72
CA GLY A 162 15.04 17.55 -0.14
C GLY A 162 14.04 17.93 0.94
N THR A 163 12.93 17.20 1.12
CA THR A 163 11.98 17.43 2.21
C THR A 163 12.53 16.94 3.55
N ALA A 164 12.05 17.51 4.65
CA ALA A 164 12.48 17.11 6.00
C ALA A 164 12.20 15.63 6.29
N GLU A 165 11.08 15.09 5.77
CA GLU A 165 10.66 13.71 5.96
C GLU A 165 10.15 13.14 4.63
N VAL A 166 10.92 12.22 4.05
CA VAL A 166 10.53 11.50 2.83
C VAL A 166 9.34 10.58 3.13
N GLY A 167 8.31 10.64 2.29
CA GLY A 167 7.08 9.84 2.44
C GLY A 167 6.05 10.44 3.39
N LYS A 168 6.34 11.55 4.08
CA LYS A 168 5.35 12.25 4.91
C LYS A 168 4.26 12.86 4.04
N VAL A 169 3.03 12.73 4.48
CA VAL A 169 1.85 13.28 3.81
C VAL A 169 1.48 14.60 4.45
N TYR A 170 1.33 15.63 3.63
CA TYR A 170 0.86 16.96 4.00
C TYR A 170 -0.45 17.22 3.27
N GLU A 171 -1.50 17.50 4.01
CA GLU A 171 -2.81 17.83 3.46
C GLU A 171 -3.06 19.34 3.60
N LEU A 172 -3.24 20.01 2.50
CA LEU A 172 -3.48 21.45 2.46
C LEU A 172 -4.89 21.71 1.94
N VAL A 173 -5.50 22.80 2.42
CA VAL A 173 -6.83 23.22 2.00
C VAL A 173 -6.74 24.58 1.34
N LYS A 174 -7.38 24.73 0.18
CA LYS A 174 -7.44 25.99 -0.56
C LYS A 174 -8.31 27.01 0.17
N ILE A 175 -7.78 28.21 0.31
CA ILE A 175 -8.57 29.35 0.81
C ILE A 175 -9.17 30.07 -0.38
N GLN A 176 -10.47 30.29 -0.31
CA GLN A 176 -11.23 31.08 -1.30
C GLN A 176 -11.12 32.57 -1.04
#